data_a443570290594ad389e0f39fc9caaac5
#
_entry.id   a443570290594ad389e0f39fc9caaac5
#
_cell.length_a   1.000
_cell.length_b   1.000
_cell.length_c   1.000
_cell.angle_alpha   90.00
_cell.angle_beta   90.00
_cell.angle_gamma   90.00
#
_symmetry.space_group_name_H-M   'P 1'
#
loop_
_entity.id
_entity.type
_entity.pdbx_description
1 polymer ?
#
loop_
_entity_poly.entity_id
_entity_poly.type
_entity_poly.pdbx_seq_one_letter_code
_entity_poly.pdbx_strand_id
1 'polypeptide(L)'
;MGHTDGSAALPLEHPALTTRAGGILSKVLQVRRLLDRGDSGLAGLVAAEVARLARDLEAYLTPEQIAAAESRLLRQRWHKKLVELSVLDGYAKWAPSYDGEANPLIHVEEPVTLALIGDVSGKDVLDAACGTGRYALRLAQAGARVCGVDGCEEMLALAKGKRDELGLAVDLRCSDLARLPFADASFDVVVCALALCHVAGIGPPIAEFARVLRPGGRLVISDFHPYGLVVGWRTRFDDETTSHFIENHTHMIADHYAALTAAGLALSDMREELVDERLTGVIGQEEVERFRGMPIALVIAAEKKGTT
;
A
#
# COMPACT_ATOMS: atom_id res chain seq x y z
N MET A 1 -0.19 49.77 33.81
CA MET A 1 -0.55 48.37 33.99
C MET A 1 -0.28 47.68 32.66
N GLY A 2 0.88 47.06 32.57
CA GLY A 2 1.31 46.39 31.34
C GLY A 2 0.81 44.96 31.30
N HIS A 3 0.14 44.60 30.23
CA HIS A 3 -0.08 43.19 29.90
C HIS A 3 1.18 42.68 29.21
N THR A 4 1.94 41.87 29.89
CA THR A 4 3.00 41.02 29.30
C THR A 4 2.32 39.83 28.68
N ASP A 5 2.25 39.86 27.34
CA ASP A 5 1.85 38.71 26.53
C ASP A 5 2.96 37.65 26.61
N GLY A 6 2.73 36.63 27.40
CA GLY A 6 3.67 35.54 27.63
C GLY A 6 3.47 34.40 26.63
N SER A 7 3.68 34.65 25.34
CA SER A 7 3.82 33.55 24.39
C SER A 7 5.23 32.97 24.51
N ALA A 8 5.44 32.07 25.46
CA ALA A 8 6.67 31.27 25.53
C ALA A 8 6.70 30.35 24.31
N ALA A 9 7.68 30.54 23.43
CA ALA A 9 7.93 29.64 22.32
C ALA A 9 8.15 28.23 22.86
N LEU A 10 7.40 27.27 22.36
CA LEU A 10 7.54 25.85 22.75
C LEU A 10 8.95 25.33 22.38
N PRO A 11 9.57 24.50 23.23
CA PRO A 11 10.87 23.91 22.94
C PRO A 11 10.83 23.12 21.61
N LEU A 12 11.92 23.14 20.86
CA LEU A 12 12.08 22.42 19.57
C LEU A 12 11.79 20.91 19.65
N GLU A 13 11.83 20.34 20.85
CA GLU A 13 11.58 18.92 21.11
C GLU A 13 10.10 18.60 21.43
N HIS A 14 9.21 19.59 21.39
CA HIS A 14 7.81 19.33 21.69
C HIS A 14 7.17 18.47 20.60
N PRO A 15 6.61 17.29 20.92
CA PRO A 15 6.10 16.31 19.93
C PRO A 15 5.11 16.88 18.93
N ALA A 16 4.26 17.82 19.35
CA ALA A 16 3.28 18.47 18.48
C ALA A 16 3.91 19.38 17.40
N LEU A 17 5.08 19.98 17.68
CA LEU A 17 5.80 20.83 16.73
C LEU A 17 6.59 20.01 15.71
N THR A 18 7.27 18.93 16.15
CA THR A 18 8.03 18.04 15.26
C THR A 18 7.12 17.31 14.29
N THR A 19 5.92 16.92 14.71
CA THR A 19 4.97 16.17 13.87
C THR A 19 4.30 17.08 12.81
N ARG A 20 3.82 18.24 13.24
CA ARG A 20 3.09 19.15 12.33
C ARG A 20 4.02 19.93 11.39
N ALA A 21 5.12 20.44 11.91
CA ALA A 21 6.14 21.14 11.11
C ALA A 21 6.85 20.20 10.12
N GLY A 22 7.19 18.98 10.52
CA GLY A 22 7.79 17.98 9.62
C GLY A 22 6.88 17.58 8.46
N GLY A 23 5.58 17.43 8.71
CA GLY A 23 4.59 17.16 7.66
C GLY A 23 4.43 18.31 6.68
N ILE A 24 4.39 19.56 7.19
CA ILE A 24 4.23 20.77 6.38
C ILE A 24 5.51 21.01 5.54
N LEU A 25 6.67 20.89 6.13
CA LEU A 25 7.95 21.10 5.45
C LEU A 25 8.20 20.05 4.37
N SER A 26 7.82 18.79 4.60
CA SER A 26 7.83 17.73 3.59
C SER A 26 6.96 18.09 2.38
N LYS A 27 5.77 18.65 2.61
CA LYS A 27 4.87 19.11 1.52
C LYS A 27 5.44 20.35 0.79
N VAL A 28 6.01 21.31 1.51
CA VAL A 28 6.67 22.49 0.92
C VAL A 28 7.79 22.06 -0.05
N LEU A 29 8.61 21.13 0.37
CA LEU A 29 9.71 20.60 -0.45
C LEU A 29 9.22 19.79 -1.65
N GLN A 30 8.13 19.04 -1.49
CA GLN A 30 7.49 18.29 -2.58
C GLN A 30 6.95 19.24 -3.67
N VAL A 31 6.35 20.36 -3.27
CA VAL A 31 5.82 21.37 -4.18
C VAL A 31 6.94 22.10 -4.92
N ARG A 32 8.00 22.49 -4.20
CA ARG A 32 9.16 23.13 -4.83
C ARG A 32 9.74 22.29 -5.96
N ARG A 33 9.75 20.95 -5.82
CA ARG A 33 10.19 20.01 -6.87
C ARG A 33 9.24 19.89 -8.04
N LEU A 34 7.93 19.92 -7.80
CA LEU A 34 6.94 19.94 -8.89
C LEU A 34 7.10 21.22 -9.72
N LEU A 35 7.36 22.35 -9.06
CA LEU A 35 7.66 23.62 -9.71
C LEU A 35 8.98 23.56 -10.52
N ASP A 36 10.02 22.95 -9.98
CA ASP A 36 11.33 22.79 -10.65
C ASP A 36 11.24 21.85 -11.87
N ARG A 37 10.22 20.98 -11.94
CA ARG A 37 9.93 20.09 -13.09
C ARG A 37 9.00 20.70 -14.14
N GLY A 38 8.51 21.93 -13.94
CA GLY A 38 7.65 22.62 -14.90
C GLY A 38 6.17 22.15 -14.91
N ASP A 39 5.73 21.42 -13.91
CA ASP A 39 4.35 20.93 -13.79
C ASP A 39 3.46 22.03 -13.19
N SER A 40 3.02 22.96 -14.06
CA SER A 40 2.36 24.21 -13.68
C SER A 40 0.89 24.07 -13.28
N GLY A 41 0.23 22.96 -13.59
CA GLY A 41 -1.21 22.78 -13.36
C GLY A 41 -1.55 22.39 -11.90
N LEU A 42 -0.85 21.40 -11.37
CA LEU A 42 -0.98 20.95 -9.97
C LEU A 42 -0.24 21.90 -9.02
N ALA A 43 0.83 22.52 -9.50
CA ALA A 43 1.68 23.44 -8.75
C ALA A 43 0.92 24.66 -8.22
N GLY A 44 -0.05 25.19 -8.97
CA GLY A 44 -0.81 26.38 -8.55
C GLY A 44 -1.74 26.14 -7.35
N LEU A 45 -2.46 25.01 -7.34
CA LEU A 45 -3.37 24.67 -6.24
C LEU A 45 -2.61 24.27 -4.96
N VAL A 46 -1.55 23.50 -5.13
CA VAL A 46 -0.72 23.03 -4.00
C VAL A 46 0.16 24.15 -3.46
N ALA A 47 0.65 25.08 -4.33
CA ALA A 47 1.44 26.23 -3.91
C ALA A 47 0.65 27.22 -3.02
N ALA A 48 -0.62 27.44 -3.30
CA ALA A 48 -1.48 28.27 -2.45
C ALA A 48 -1.69 27.68 -1.05
N GLU A 49 -1.92 26.37 -0.96
CA GLU A 49 -2.09 25.67 0.32
C GLU A 49 -0.77 25.59 1.10
N VAL A 50 0.33 25.37 0.42
CA VAL A 50 1.67 25.37 1.02
C VAL A 50 2.09 26.74 1.50
N ALA A 51 1.79 27.81 0.73
CA ALA A 51 2.04 29.18 1.19
C ALA A 51 1.19 29.55 2.42
N ARG A 52 -0.05 29.00 2.53
CA ARG A 52 -0.87 29.15 3.72
C ARG A 52 -0.26 28.40 4.92
N LEU A 53 0.13 27.15 4.72
CA LEU A 53 0.75 26.32 5.76
C LEU A 53 2.14 26.85 6.19
N ALA A 54 2.91 27.44 5.29
CA ALA A 54 4.18 28.10 5.61
C ALA A 54 3.96 29.34 6.48
N ARG A 55 2.95 30.17 6.18
CA ARG A 55 2.57 31.31 7.03
C ARG A 55 2.10 30.87 8.43
N ASP A 56 1.35 29.76 8.50
CA ASP A 56 0.94 29.19 9.77
C ASP A 56 2.15 28.68 10.59
N LEU A 57 3.20 28.18 9.93
CA LEU A 57 4.45 27.78 10.58
C LEU A 57 5.27 28.98 11.07
N GLU A 58 5.37 30.05 10.27
CA GLU A 58 6.05 31.29 10.66
C GLU A 58 5.42 31.96 11.89
N ALA A 59 4.13 31.70 12.14
CA ALA A 59 3.46 32.17 13.36
C ALA A 59 3.88 31.42 14.65
N TYR A 60 4.49 30.23 14.50
CA TYR A 60 4.86 29.35 15.63
C TYR A 60 6.35 29.04 15.73
N LEU A 61 7.13 29.26 14.68
CA LEU A 61 8.55 28.94 14.60
C LEU A 61 9.36 30.15 14.14
N THR A 62 10.52 30.36 14.73
CA THR A 62 11.46 31.40 14.24
C THR A 62 12.11 30.98 12.92
N PRO A 63 12.63 31.93 12.10
CA PRO A 63 13.38 31.61 10.88
C PRO A 63 14.54 30.65 11.12
N GLU A 64 15.24 30.76 12.27
CA GLU A 64 16.32 29.85 12.66
C GLU A 64 15.81 28.42 12.95
N GLN A 65 14.64 28.30 13.57
CA GLN A 65 14.01 27.01 13.83
C GLN A 65 13.54 26.33 12.55
N ILE A 66 13.01 27.11 11.59
CA ILE A 66 12.65 26.62 10.27
C ILE A 66 13.91 26.15 9.53
N ALA A 67 14.98 26.93 9.49
CA ALA A 67 16.24 26.58 8.85
C ALA A 67 16.91 25.35 9.50
N ALA A 68 16.86 25.23 10.82
CA ALA A 68 17.37 24.07 11.55
C ALA A 68 16.55 22.78 11.24
N ALA A 69 15.23 22.89 11.17
CA ALA A 69 14.36 21.79 10.80
C ALA A 69 14.56 21.37 9.33
N GLU A 70 14.69 22.35 8.42
CA GLU A 70 15.07 22.11 7.02
C GLU A 70 16.40 21.40 6.91
N SER A 71 17.42 21.88 7.59
CA SER A 71 18.76 21.31 7.58
C SER A 71 18.78 19.87 8.15
N ARG A 72 17.97 19.58 9.18
CA ARG A 72 17.84 18.25 9.78
C ARG A 72 17.11 17.29 8.85
N LEU A 73 16.01 17.71 8.23
CA LEU A 73 15.27 16.94 7.23
C LEU A 73 16.13 16.65 5.99
N LEU A 74 16.86 17.65 5.51
CA LEU A 74 17.80 17.48 4.41
C LEU A 74 18.90 16.47 4.77
N ARG A 75 19.44 16.48 5.97
CA ARG A 75 20.48 15.52 6.41
C ARG A 75 19.94 14.10 6.62
N GLN A 76 18.72 13.91 7.09
CA GLN A 76 18.18 12.59 7.42
C GLN A 76 17.58 11.82 6.25
N ARG A 77 17.07 12.48 5.20
CA ARG A 77 16.32 11.85 4.10
C ARG A 77 16.91 12.00 2.69
N TRP A 78 17.94 12.84 2.48
CA TRP A 78 18.21 13.38 1.13
C TRP A 78 19.56 12.99 0.54
N HIS A 79 20.22 11.98 1.08
CA HIS A 79 21.41 11.41 0.45
C HIS A 79 21.07 10.47 -0.72
N LYS A 80 19.80 10.02 -0.81
CA LYS A 80 19.39 9.08 -1.86
C LYS A 80 18.72 9.80 -3.02
N LYS A 81 19.08 9.39 -4.24
CA LYS A 81 18.37 9.79 -5.45
C LYS A 81 16.94 9.23 -5.41
N LEU A 82 15.95 10.02 -5.86
CA LEU A 82 14.57 9.56 -5.98
C LEU A 82 14.30 9.15 -7.43
N VAL A 83 13.81 7.94 -7.63
CA VAL A 83 13.47 7.40 -8.95
C VAL A 83 12.07 6.83 -8.89
N GLU A 84 11.22 7.20 -9.84
CA GLU A 84 9.92 6.60 -10.05
C GLU A 84 10.03 5.50 -11.12
N LEU A 85 9.47 4.34 -10.85
CA LEU A 85 9.51 3.15 -11.69
C LEU A 85 8.10 2.73 -12.07
N SER A 86 7.94 2.15 -13.26
CA SER A 86 6.74 1.40 -13.60
C SER A 86 6.55 0.24 -12.61
N VAL A 87 5.34 -0.29 -12.52
CA VAL A 87 5.03 -1.40 -11.62
C VAL A 87 5.95 -2.59 -11.88
N LEU A 88 6.07 -3.02 -13.14
CA LEU A 88 6.89 -4.19 -13.49
C LEU A 88 8.37 -3.96 -13.25
N ASP A 89 8.93 -2.83 -13.71
CA ASP A 89 10.35 -2.52 -13.48
C ASP A 89 10.68 -2.37 -11.99
N GLY A 90 9.74 -1.79 -11.22
CA GLY A 90 9.87 -1.61 -9.79
C GLY A 90 9.95 -2.94 -9.05
N TYR A 91 9.00 -3.83 -9.29
CA TYR A 91 8.98 -5.15 -8.64
C TYR A 91 10.10 -6.07 -9.14
N ALA A 92 10.46 -6.03 -10.43
CA ALA A 92 11.61 -6.76 -10.94
C ALA A 92 12.91 -6.35 -10.24
N LYS A 93 13.12 -5.03 -10.05
CA LYS A 93 14.27 -4.50 -9.33
C LYS A 93 14.24 -4.82 -7.83
N TRP A 94 13.06 -4.82 -7.22
CA TRP A 94 12.88 -5.08 -5.79
C TRP A 94 12.96 -6.57 -5.43
N ALA A 95 12.64 -7.48 -6.36
CA ALA A 95 12.53 -8.91 -6.13
C ALA A 95 13.66 -9.51 -5.28
N PRO A 96 14.96 -9.20 -5.51
CA PRO A 96 16.04 -9.82 -4.75
C PRO A 96 16.03 -9.54 -3.25
N SER A 97 15.45 -8.41 -2.79
CA SER A 97 15.39 -8.02 -1.36
C SER A 97 13.98 -8.06 -0.78
N TYR A 98 12.95 -8.26 -1.61
CA TYR A 98 11.55 -8.10 -1.25
C TYR A 98 11.12 -8.88 0.00
N ASP A 99 11.47 -10.15 0.09
CA ASP A 99 11.08 -11.00 1.22
C ASP A 99 11.88 -10.72 2.50
N GLY A 100 13.02 -10.03 2.39
CA GLY A 100 13.89 -9.69 3.52
C GLY A 100 13.50 -8.39 4.23
N GLU A 101 12.61 -7.60 3.65
CA GLU A 101 12.22 -6.30 4.18
C GLU A 101 10.95 -6.39 5.02
N ALA A 102 11.00 -5.80 6.22
CA ALA A 102 9.81 -5.69 7.06
C ALA A 102 8.81 -4.71 6.43
N ASN A 103 7.63 -5.21 6.07
CA ASN A 103 6.57 -4.40 5.47
C ASN A 103 5.40 -4.23 6.45
N PRO A 104 5.13 -3.00 6.92
CA PRO A 104 4.06 -2.75 7.90
C PRO A 104 2.65 -3.10 7.36
N LEU A 105 2.42 -2.94 6.04
CA LEU A 105 1.15 -3.33 5.42
C LEU A 105 0.92 -4.83 5.54
N ILE A 106 1.92 -5.63 5.15
CA ILE A 106 1.86 -7.10 5.26
C ILE A 106 1.61 -7.51 6.70
N HIS A 107 2.29 -6.88 7.65
CA HIS A 107 2.19 -7.25 9.06
C HIS A 107 0.75 -7.12 9.62
N VAL A 108 0.00 -6.09 9.20
CA VAL A 108 -1.36 -5.87 9.70
C VAL A 108 -2.43 -6.53 8.84
N GLU A 109 -2.25 -6.59 7.50
CA GLU A 109 -3.29 -7.12 6.61
C GLU A 109 -3.32 -8.66 6.56
N GLU A 110 -2.15 -9.34 6.65
CA GLU A 110 -2.07 -10.78 6.46
C GLU A 110 -2.92 -11.59 7.45
N PRO A 111 -2.89 -11.32 8.78
CA PRO A 111 -3.73 -12.05 9.72
C PRO A 111 -5.23 -11.91 9.42
N VAL A 112 -5.65 -10.70 9.02
CA VAL A 112 -7.06 -10.38 8.71
C VAL A 112 -7.47 -11.03 7.39
N THR A 113 -6.64 -10.92 6.37
CA THR A 113 -6.87 -11.55 5.07
C THR A 113 -7.00 -13.05 5.19
N LEU A 114 -6.09 -13.71 5.93
CA LEU A 114 -6.18 -15.17 6.17
C LEU A 114 -7.44 -15.56 6.96
N ALA A 115 -7.85 -14.76 7.94
CA ALA A 115 -9.07 -15.00 8.68
C ALA A 115 -10.32 -14.90 7.77
N LEU A 116 -10.34 -13.94 6.82
CA LEU A 116 -11.42 -13.78 5.86
C LEU A 116 -11.41 -14.83 4.74
N ILE A 117 -10.25 -15.33 4.34
CA ILE A 117 -10.13 -16.48 3.43
C ILE A 117 -10.76 -17.72 4.07
N GLY A 118 -10.49 -17.96 5.35
CA GLY A 118 -11.03 -19.08 6.11
C GLY A 118 -10.40 -20.42 5.73
N ASP A 119 -11.13 -21.52 5.98
CA ASP A 119 -10.67 -22.86 5.65
C ASP A 119 -10.66 -23.10 4.12
N VAL A 120 -9.50 -23.51 3.62
CA VAL A 120 -9.25 -23.78 2.19
C VAL A 120 -8.91 -25.24 1.89
N SER A 121 -8.97 -26.11 2.89
CA SER A 121 -8.66 -27.53 2.71
C SER A 121 -9.51 -28.16 1.60
N GLY A 122 -8.84 -28.70 0.59
CA GLY A 122 -9.47 -29.32 -0.59
C GLY A 122 -10.13 -28.34 -1.56
N LYS A 123 -10.05 -27.03 -1.37
CA LYS A 123 -10.60 -26.02 -2.28
C LYS A 123 -9.63 -25.67 -3.42
N ASP A 124 -10.20 -25.19 -4.52
CA ASP A 124 -9.46 -24.58 -5.62
C ASP A 124 -9.30 -23.09 -5.34
N VAL A 125 -8.05 -22.61 -5.22
CA VAL A 125 -7.73 -21.24 -4.83
C VAL A 125 -6.87 -20.58 -5.89
N LEU A 126 -7.21 -19.33 -6.25
CA LEU A 126 -6.38 -18.44 -7.07
C LEU A 126 -5.76 -17.37 -6.18
N ASP A 127 -4.44 -17.26 -6.22
CA ASP A 127 -3.68 -16.10 -5.71
C ASP A 127 -3.37 -15.18 -6.89
N ALA A 128 -4.10 -14.09 -7.01
CA ALA A 128 -4.01 -13.12 -8.10
C ALA A 128 -3.07 -11.98 -7.69
N ALA A 129 -2.01 -11.76 -8.44
CA ALA A 129 -0.81 -11.00 -8.08
C ALA A 129 -0.05 -11.67 -6.93
N CYS A 130 0.34 -12.92 -7.14
CA CYS A 130 0.92 -13.74 -6.06
C CYS A 130 2.34 -13.32 -5.64
N GLY A 131 3.01 -12.46 -6.41
CA GLY A 131 4.36 -11.99 -6.15
C GLY A 131 5.34 -13.13 -5.93
N THR A 132 6.03 -13.10 -4.80
CA THR A 132 6.96 -14.16 -4.38
C THR A 132 6.27 -15.39 -3.76
N GLY A 133 4.92 -15.49 -3.86
CA GLY A 133 4.15 -16.66 -3.46
C GLY A 133 3.69 -16.66 -1.99
N ARG A 134 3.66 -15.52 -1.32
CA ARG A 134 3.32 -15.42 0.11
C ARG A 134 2.00 -16.12 0.47
N TYR A 135 0.91 -15.84 -0.23
CA TYR A 135 -0.37 -16.52 -0.03
C TYR A 135 -0.41 -17.87 -0.74
N ALA A 136 0.03 -17.95 -2.00
CA ALA A 136 -0.04 -19.18 -2.78
C ALA A 136 0.59 -20.38 -2.06
N LEU A 137 1.81 -20.21 -1.52
CA LEU A 137 2.53 -21.29 -0.83
C LEU A 137 1.87 -21.64 0.50
N ARG A 138 1.45 -20.62 1.27
CA ARG A 138 0.79 -20.82 2.57
C ARG A 138 -0.55 -21.54 2.44
N LEU A 139 -1.36 -21.17 1.45
CA LEU A 139 -2.65 -21.81 1.20
C LEU A 139 -2.49 -23.24 0.67
N ALA A 140 -1.44 -23.51 -0.13
CA ALA A 140 -1.10 -24.87 -0.53
C ALA A 140 -0.68 -25.74 0.67
N GLN A 141 0.10 -25.18 1.60
CA GLN A 141 0.44 -25.88 2.86
C GLN A 141 -0.80 -26.16 3.73
N ALA A 142 -1.83 -25.31 3.63
CA ALA A 142 -3.13 -25.51 4.30
C ALA A 142 -4.04 -26.51 3.55
N GLY A 143 -3.55 -27.18 2.50
CA GLY A 143 -4.25 -28.24 1.77
C GLY A 143 -5.13 -27.75 0.62
N ALA A 144 -4.99 -26.51 0.16
CA ALA A 144 -5.66 -26.02 -1.05
C ALA A 144 -4.96 -26.53 -2.33
N ARG A 145 -5.72 -26.62 -3.42
CA ARG A 145 -5.19 -26.72 -4.78
C ARG A 145 -5.01 -25.30 -5.32
N VAL A 146 -3.77 -24.82 -5.40
CA VAL A 146 -3.49 -23.41 -5.65
C VAL A 146 -2.94 -23.16 -7.04
N CYS A 147 -3.51 -22.17 -7.72
CA CYS A 147 -2.89 -21.47 -8.85
C CYS A 147 -2.47 -20.06 -8.39
N GLY A 148 -1.29 -19.59 -8.82
CA GLY A 148 -0.85 -18.21 -8.63
C GLY A 148 -0.60 -17.54 -9.96
N VAL A 149 -0.97 -16.28 -10.09
CA VAL A 149 -0.61 -15.45 -11.25
C VAL A 149 0.05 -14.15 -10.80
N ASP A 150 1.04 -13.71 -11.58
CA ASP A 150 1.67 -12.40 -11.38
C ASP A 150 2.14 -11.86 -12.73
N GLY A 151 2.22 -10.53 -12.87
CA GLY A 151 2.76 -9.90 -14.08
C GLY A 151 4.28 -9.82 -14.13
N CYS A 152 4.96 -9.98 -12.99
CA CYS A 152 6.41 -9.84 -12.86
C CYS A 152 7.10 -11.23 -12.84
N GLU A 153 7.89 -11.52 -13.87
CA GLU A 153 8.59 -12.81 -14.01
C GLU A 153 9.64 -13.02 -12.92
N GLU A 154 10.29 -11.95 -12.44
CA GLU A 154 11.31 -12.01 -11.39
C GLU A 154 10.69 -12.41 -10.05
N MET A 155 9.50 -11.88 -9.74
CA MET A 155 8.73 -12.27 -8.56
C MET A 155 8.29 -13.74 -8.65
N LEU A 156 7.78 -14.15 -9.82
CA LEU A 156 7.40 -15.54 -10.08
C LEU A 156 8.57 -16.51 -10.01
N ALA A 157 9.77 -16.10 -10.42
CA ALA A 157 10.96 -16.94 -10.31
C ALA A 157 11.28 -17.27 -8.84
N LEU A 158 11.14 -16.29 -7.94
CA LEU A 158 11.30 -16.51 -6.50
C LEU A 158 10.18 -17.40 -5.93
N ALA A 159 8.93 -17.18 -6.34
CA ALA A 159 7.82 -18.04 -5.95
C ALA A 159 8.04 -19.50 -6.37
N LYS A 160 8.50 -19.73 -7.61
CA LYS A 160 8.84 -21.05 -8.15
C LYS A 160 9.96 -21.72 -7.36
N GLY A 161 11.03 -20.98 -7.05
CA GLY A 161 12.13 -21.48 -6.21
C GLY A 161 11.65 -21.94 -4.84
N LYS A 162 10.90 -21.10 -4.13
CA LYS A 162 10.33 -21.44 -2.81
C LYS A 162 9.36 -22.61 -2.87
N ARG A 163 8.50 -22.67 -3.90
CA ARG A 163 7.59 -23.80 -4.15
C ARG A 163 8.37 -25.11 -4.26
N ASP A 164 9.45 -25.12 -5.05
CA ASP A 164 10.26 -26.31 -5.31
C ASP A 164 11.02 -26.75 -4.05
N GLU A 165 11.57 -25.80 -3.29
CA GLU A 165 12.21 -26.07 -1.98
C GLU A 165 11.24 -26.68 -0.96
N LEU A 166 9.98 -26.24 -0.96
CA LEU A 166 8.94 -26.75 -0.06
C LEU A 166 8.26 -28.02 -0.59
N GLY A 167 8.54 -28.44 -1.82
CA GLY A 167 7.91 -29.61 -2.45
C GLY A 167 6.41 -29.46 -2.67
N LEU A 168 5.92 -28.23 -2.87
CA LEU A 168 4.50 -27.92 -3.01
C LEU A 168 4.04 -28.02 -4.47
N ALA A 169 2.79 -28.47 -4.66
CA ALA A 169 2.12 -28.48 -5.96
C ALA A 169 1.33 -27.19 -6.16
N VAL A 170 1.97 -26.14 -6.66
CA VAL A 170 1.36 -24.85 -7.00
C VAL A 170 1.61 -24.53 -8.47
N ASP A 171 0.57 -24.20 -9.23
CA ASP A 171 0.68 -23.77 -10.61
C ASP A 171 0.90 -22.24 -10.67
N LEU A 172 2.08 -21.81 -11.13
CA LEU A 172 2.49 -20.40 -11.16
C LEU A 172 2.66 -19.92 -12.59
N ARG A 173 1.86 -18.90 -12.99
CA ARG A 173 1.81 -18.39 -14.37
C ARG A 173 2.01 -16.88 -14.41
N CYS A 174 2.70 -16.39 -15.47
CA CYS A 174 2.70 -14.97 -15.80
C CYS A 174 1.39 -14.57 -16.47
N SER A 175 0.70 -13.57 -15.93
CA SER A 175 -0.59 -13.09 -16.46
C SER A 175 -0.94 -11.69 -15.98
N ASP A 176 -1.70 -10.98 -16.82
CA ASP A 176 -2.39 -9.75 -16.44
C ASP A 176 -3.65 -10.07 -15.64
N LEU A 177 -3.91 -9.30 -14.58
CA LEU A 177 -5.10 -9.44 -13.73
C LEU A 177 -6.41 -9.13 -14.47
N ALA A 178 -6.37 -8.28 -15.48
CA ALA A 178 -7.52 -7.94 -16.30
C ALA A 178 -7.86 -9.02 -17.36
N ARG A 179 -7.03 -10.08 -17.47
CA ARG A 179 -7.24 -11.19 -18.42
C ARG A 179 -6.62 -12.48 -17.89
N LEU A 180 -7.34 -13.15 -17.00
CA LEU A 180 -6.87 -14.37 -16.37
C LEU A 180 -6.95 -15.59 -17.30
N PRO A 181 -5.90 -16.45 -17.35
CA PRO A 181 -5.83 -17.61 -18.25
C PRO A 181 -6.58 -18.82 -17.68
N PHE A 182 -7.77 -18.62 -17.12
CA PHE A 182 -8.60 -19.67 -16.53
C PHE A 182 -10.02 -19.60 -17.08
N ALA A 183 -10.70 -20.74 -17.09
CA ALA A 183 -12.10 -20.83 -17.45
C ALA A 183 -13.00 -20.19 -16.37
N ASP A 184 -14.24 -19.89 -16.75
CA ASP A 184 -15.26 -19.40 -15.82
C ASP A 184 -15.49 -20.43 -14.72
N ALA A 185 -15.83 -19.97 -13.51
CA ALA A 185 -16.18 -20.82 -12.37
C ALA A 185 -15.13 -21.91 -12.05
N SER A 186 -13.85 -21.56 -12.08
CA SER A 186 -12.73 -22.47 -11.81
C SER A 186 -12.34 -22.55 -10.33
N PHE A 187 -12.61 -21.50 -9.54
CA PHE A 187 -12.08 -21.36 -8.18
C PHE A 187 -13.18 -21.17 -7.14
N ASP A 188 -12.95 -21.72 -5.95
CA ASP A 188 -13.79 -21.52 -4.77
C ASP A 188 -13.42 -20.23 -4.04
N VAL A 189 -12.12 -19.85 -4.09
CA VAL A 189 -11.59 -18.64 -3.47
C VAL A 189 -10.63 -17.94 -4.44
N VAL A 190 -10.73 -16.62 -4.51
CA VAL A 190 -9.73 -15.76 -5.14
C VAL A 190 -9.19 -14.81 -4.06
N VAL A 191 -7.87 -14.72 -3.93
CA VAL A 191 -7.20 -13.71 -3.10
C VAL A 191 -6.39 -12.79 -4.01
N CYS A 192 -6.43 -11.49 -3.72
CA CYS A 192 -5.60 -10.48 -4.38
C CYS A 192 -5.09 -9.53 -3.30
N ALA A 193 -3.80 -9.59 -2.98
CA ALA A 193 -3.23 -8.88 -1.85
C ALA A 193 -2.21 -7.83 -2.26
N LEU A 194 -2.44 -6.57 -1.82
CA LEU A 194 -1.55 -5.42 -1.99
C LEU A 194 -1.15 -5.14 -3.45
N ALA A 195 -2.11 -5.31 -4.38
CA ALA A 195 -1.83 -5.23 -5.81
C ALA A 195 -2.72 -4.22 -6.55
N LEU A 196 -3.98 -4.04 -6.16
CA LEU A 196 -4.90 -3.18 -6.92
C LEU A 196 -4.49 -1.70 -6.87
N CYS A 197 -3.78 -1.26 -5.85
CA CYS A 197 -3.17 0.08 -5.82
C CYS A 197 -2.15 0.33 -6.94
N HIS A 198 -1.73 -0.70 -7.67
CA HIS A 198 -0.85 -0.60 -8.84
C HIS A 198 -1.58 -0.65 -10.18
N VAL A 199 -2.90 -0.73 -10.16
CA VAL A 199 -3.73 -0.83 -11.38
C VAL A 199 -4.51 0.46 -11.57
N ALA A 200 -4.43 1.07 -12.75
CA ALA A 200 -5.11 2.34 -13.03
C ALA A 200 -6.65 2.27 -12.89
N GLY A 201 -7.23 1.10 -13.17
CA GLY A 201 -8.67 0.88 -13.01
C GLY A 201 -8.96 -0.52 -12.49
N ILE A 202 -9.60 -0.63 -11.32
CA ILE A 202 -9.86 -1.91 -10.64
C ILE A 202 -11.04 -2.69 -11.20
N GLY A 203 -11.89 -2.06 -12.01
CA GLY A 203 -13.09 -2.72 -12.58
C GLY A 203 -12.76 -3.99 -13.40
N PRO A 204 -11.86 -3.93 -14.39
CA PRO A 204 -11.49 -5.11 -15.19
C PRO A 204 -10.91 -6.27 -14.37
N PRO A 205 -9.92 -6.09 -13.48
CA PRO A 205 -9.46 -7.17 -12.60
C PRO A 205 -10.57 -7.77 -11.74
N ILE A 206 -11.41 -6.96 -11.10
CA ILE A 206 -12.50 -7.44 -10.26
C ILE A 206 -13.54 -8.22 -11.07
N ALA A 207 -13.83 -7.82 -12.32
CA ALA A 207 -14.69 -8.56 -13.22
C ALA A 207 -14.11 -9.95 -13.58
N GLU A 208 -12.79 -10.03 -13.82
CA GLU A 208 -12.10 -11.30 -14.05
C GLU A 208 -12.11 -12.21 -12.80
N PHE A 209 -11.88 -11.63 -11.60
CA PHE A 209 -12.01 -12.37 -10.36
C PHE A 209 -13.43 -12.97 -10.19
N ALA A 210 -14.44 -12.14 -10.47
CA ALA A 210 -15.82 -12.61 -10.44
C ALA A 210 -16.10 -13.70 -11.50
N ARG A 211 -15.54 -13.58 -12.71
CA ARG A 211 -15.72 -14.56 -13.79
C ARG A 211 -15.18 -15.93 -13.39
N VAL A 212 -13.95 -15.97 -12.85
CA VAL A 212 -13.29 -17.24 -12.52
C VAL A 212 -13.79 -17.85 -11.20
N LEU A 213 -14.46 -17.09 -10.34
CA LEU A 213 -15.10 -17.60 -9.14
C LEU A 213 -16.31 -18.47 -9.48
N ARG A 214 -16.47 -19.58 -8.77
CA ARG A 214 -17.71 -20.38 -8.76
C ARG A 214 -18.86 -19.59 -8.12
N PRO A 215 -20.11 -19.89 -8.47
CA PRO A 215 -21.26 -19.43 -7.67
C PRO A 215 -21.08 -19.83 -6.19
N GLY A 216 -21.27 -18.88 -5.27
CA GLY A 216 -20.97 -19.05 -3.85
C GLY A 216 -19.50 -18.95 -3.47
N GLY A 217 -18.61 -18.73 -4.45
CA GLY A 217 -17.17 -18.53 -4.21
C GLY A 217 -16.88 -17.17 -3.59
N ARG A 218 -15.74 -17.09 -2.93
CA ARG A 218 -15.30 -15.91 -2.14
C ARG A 218 -14.12 -15.21 -2.78
N LEU A 219 -14.20 -13.88 -2.86
CA LEU A 219 -13.11 -12.98 -3.16
C LEU A 219 -12.62 -12.33 -1.87
N VAL A 220 -11.30 -12.32 -1.65
CA VAL A 220 -10.68 -11.53 -0.57
C VAL A 220 -9.60 -10.64 -1.21
N ILE A 221 -9.73 -9.34 -0.98
CA ILE A 221 -8.79 -8.32 -1.44
C ILE A 221 -8.17 -7.66 -0.21
N SER A 222 -6.85 -7.52 -0.18
CA SER A 222 -6.21 -6.54 0.68
C SER A 222 -5.50 -5.50 -0.17
N ASP A 223 -5.47 -4.26 0.28
CA ASP A 223 -4.82 -3.19 -0.45
C ASP A 223 -4.30 -2.09 0.47
N PHE A 224 -3.47 -1.23 -0.09
CA PHE A 224 -3.06 -0.01 0.56
C PHE A 224 -4.29 0.85 0.84
N HIS A 225 -4.47 1.28 2.09
CA HIS A 225 -5.63 2.11 2.40
C HIS A 225 -5.57 3.44 1.63
N PRO A 226 -6.65 3.88 0.95
CA PRO A 226 -6.65 5.09 0.12
C PRO A 226 -6.25 6.34 0.89
N TYR A 227 -6.55 6.41 2.19
CA TYR A 227 -6.11 7.51 3.04
C TYR A 227 -4.58 7.67 3.06
N GLY A 228 -3.84 6.56 3.14
CA GLY A 228 -2.38 6.58 3.11
C GLY A 228 -1.84 7.19 1.82
N LEU A 229 -2.43 6.82 0.67
CA LEU A 229 -2.05 7.37 -0.64
C LEU A 229 -2.40 8.86 -0.75
N VAL A 230 -3.57 9.28 -0.26
CA VAL A 230 -4.00 10.70 -0.25
C VAL A 230 -3.04 11.55 0.59
N VAL A 231 -2.55 11.07 1.74
CA VAL A 231 -1.56 11.80 2.55
C VAL A 231 -0.12 11.65 2.05
N GLY A 232 0.08 11.00 0.90
CA GLY A 232 1.36 10.95 0.20
C GLY A 232 2.24 9.74 0.51
N TRP A 233 1.70 8.71 1.18
CA TRP A 233 2.40 7.44 1.29
C TRP A 233 2.46 6.77 -0.07
N ARG A 234 3.57 6.04 -0.33
CA ARG A 234 3.83 5.39 -1.61
C ARG A 234 4.47 4.03 -1.39
N THR A 235 4.21 3.11 -2.30
CA THR A 235 5.01 1.89 -2.40
C THR A 235 6.44 2.28 -2.78
N ARG A 236 7.40 1.87 -1.97
CA ARG A 236 8.82 2.20 -2.19
C ARG A 236 9.73 1.15 -1.57
N PHE A 237 10.92 1.08 -2.10
CA PHE A 237 12.06 0.38 -1.50
C PHE A 237 13.33 1.21 -1.71
N ASP A 238 14.32 0.94 -0.91
CA ASP A 238 15.58 1.69 -0.89
C ASP A 238 16.76 0.76 -1.22
N ASP A 239 17.67 1.22 -2.10
CA ASP A 239 19.03 0.69 -2.15
C ASP A 239 20.00 1.66 -1.44
N GLU A 240 21.31 1.42 -1.53
CA GLU A 240 22.32 2.23 -0.84
C GLU A 240 22.26 3.73 -1.22
N THR A 241 21.93 4.05 -2.46
CA THR A 241 22.04 5.40 -3.04
C THR A 241 20.72 5.98 -3.51
N THR A 242 19.68 5.14 -3.64
CA THR A 242 18.44 5.51 -4.32
C THR A 242 17.23 5.03 -3.54
N SER A 243 16.22 5.90 -3.46
CA SER A 243 14.86 5.53 -3.08
C SER A 243 14.03 5.34 -4.34
N HIS A 244 13.53 4.14 -4.55
CA HIS A 244 12.70 3.77 -5.68
C HIS A 244 11.23 3.84 -5.27
N PHE A 245 10.45 4.62 -6.00
CA PHE A 245 9.00 4.68 -5.86
C PHE A 245 8.37 3.87 -6.99
N ILE A 246 7.38 3.06 -6.64
CA ILE A 246 6.57 2.32 -7.61
C ILE A 246 5.26 3.06 -7.80
N GLU A 247 4.79 3.12 -9.04
CA GLU A 247 3.53 3.77 -9.39
C GLU A 247 2.37 3.25 -8.54
N ASN A 248 1.59 4.19 -7.99
CA ASN A 248 0.38 3.89 -7.22
C ASN A 248 -0.81 4.69 -7.75
N HIS A 249 -1.96 4.06 -7.76
CA HIS A 249 -3.26 4.65 -8.04
C HIS A 249 -4.12 4.62 -6.77
N THR A 250 -4.88 5.70 -6.55
CA THR A 250 -5.76 5.78 -5.38
C THR A 250 -7.15 5.31 -5.77
N HIS A 251 -7.61 4.22 -5.16
CA HIS A 251 -8.98 3.73 -5.27
C HIS A 251 -9.68 3.94 -3.95
N MET A 252 -10.71 4.80 -3.94
CA MET A 252 -11.50 5.04 -2.74
C MET A 252 -12.31 3.79 -2.39
N ILE A 253 -12.77 3.69 -1.15
CA ILE A 253 -13.64 2.59 -0.71
C ILE A 253 -14.89 2.48 -1.60
N ALA A 254 -15.42 3.63 -2.05
CA ALA A 254 -16.55 3.68 -2.97
C ALA A 254 -16.24 3.06 -4.35
N ASP A 255 -15.00 3.17 -4.83
CA ASP A 255 -14.58 2.58 -6.12
C ASP A 255 -14.54 1.06 -6.02
N HIS A 256 -14.01 0.51 -4.92
CA HIS A 256 -14.06 -0.92 -4.63
C HIS A 256 -15.50 -1.44 -4.56
N TYR A 257 -16.37 -0.74 -3.81
CA TYR A 257 -17.77 -1.11 -3.71
C TYR A 257 -18.50 -1.10 -5.06
N ALA A 258 -18.25 -0.06 -5.87
CA ALA A 258 -18.84 0.06 -7.21
C ALA A 258 -18.36 -1.06 -8.14
N ALA A 259 -17.06 -1.37 -8.14
CA ALA A 259 -16.49 -2.42 -8.97
C ALA A 259 -16.99 -3.82 -8.58
N LEU A 260 -17.07 -4.12 -7.27
CA LEU A 260 -17.63 -5.37 -6.76
C LEU A 260 -19.10 -5.54 -7.17
N THR A 261 -19.91 -4.49 -6.98
CA THR A 261 -21.33 -4.49 -7.32
C THR A 261 -21.53 -4.69 -8.82
N ALA A 262 -20.76 -3.98 -9.66
CA ALA A 262 -20.82 -4.11 -11.12
C ALA A 262 -20.44 -5.52 -11.60
N ALA A 263 -19.54 -6.20 -10.89
CA ALA A 263 -19.13 -7.58 -11.17
C ALA A 263 -20.09 -8.65 -10.58
N GLY A 264 -21.19 -8.25 -9.93
CA GLY A 264 -22.16 -9.17 -9.32
C GLY A 264 -21.68 -9.83 -8.02
N LEU A 265 -20.68 -9.23 -7.37
CA LEU A 265 -20.18 -9.65 -6.08
C LEU A 265 -20.90 -8.89 -4.96
N ALA A 266 -21.29 -9.62 -3.89
CA ALA A 266 -21.89 -9.03 -2.71
C ALA A 266 -20.82 -8.85 -1.63
N LEU A 267 -20.62 -7.63 -1.16
CA LEU A 267 -19.74 -7.34 -0.02
C LEU A 267 -20.20 -8.14 1.21
N SER A 268 -19.31 -8.91 1.82
CA SER A 268 -19.60 -9.70 3.02
C SER A 268 -18.86 -9.21 4.26
N ASP A 269 -17.68 -8.64 4.10
CA ASP A 269 -16.89 -8.03 5.20
C ASP A 269 -15.97 -6.92 4.66
N MET A 270 -15.62 -5.97 5.53
CA MET A 270 -14.67 -4.90 5.24
C MET A 270 -13.95 -4.50 6.52
N ARG A 271 -12.63 -4.43 6.48
CA ARG A 271 -11.77 -4.08 7.61
C ARG A 271 -10.79 -2.99 7.20
N GLU A 272 -10.62 -2.02 8.08
CA GLU A 272 -9.60 -0.98 7.97
C GLU A 272 -8.58 -1.22 9.07
N GLU A 273 -7.37 -1.66 8.68
CA GLU A 273 -6.30 -1.91 9.63
C GLU A 273 -5.53 -0.63 9.91
N LEU A 274 -5.35 -0.37 11.20
CA LEU A 274 -4.80 0.89 11.69
C LEU A 274 -3.34 0.73 12.11
N VAL A 275 -2.60 1.83 12.11
CA VAL A 275 -1.30 1.92 12.77
C VAL A 275 -1.52 1.87 14.28
N ASP A 276 -0.98 0.83 14.93
CA ASP A 276 -1.03 0.61 16.37
C ASP A 276 0.23 -0.10 16.89
N GLU A 277 0.19 -0.52 18.15
CA GLU A 277 1.32 -1.15 18.85
C GLU A 277 1.87 -2.41 18.19
N ARG A 278 1.05 -3.12 17.37
CA ARG A 278 1.50 -4.31 16.61
C ARG A 278 2.67 -3.97 15.68
N LEU A 279 2.76 -2.72 15.23
CA LEU A 279 3.78 -2.24 14.32
C LEU A 279 5.06 -1.75 15.00
N THR A 280 5.13 -1.71 16.33
CA THR A 280 6.31 -1.18 17.05
C THR A 280 7.61 -1.90 16.67
N GLY A 281 7.57 -3.21 16.47
CA GLY A 281 8.72 -4.02 16.03
C GLY A 281 9.07 -3.87 14.55
N VAL A 282 8.21 -3.21 13.76
CA VAL A 282 8.34 -3.07 12.29
C VAL A 282 8.80 -1.68 11.89
N ILE A 283 8.14 -0.64 12.42
CA ILE A 283 8.43 0.76 12.05
C ILE A 283 8.99 1.59 13.21
N GLY A 284 9.12 1.01 14.41
CA GLY A 284 9.60 1.68 15.61
C GLY A 284 8.52 2.45 16.38
N GLN A 285 8.78 2.68 17.67
CA GLN A 285 7.83 3.33 18.58
C GLN A 285 7.46 4.75 18.15
N GLU A 286 8.45 5.54 17.71
CA GLU A 286 8.24 6.95 17.30
C GLU A 286 7.27 7.05 16.10
N GLU A 287 7.43 6.20 15.09
CA GLU A 287 6.56 6.19 13.92
C GLU A 287 5.16 5.66 14.26
N VAL A 288 5.05 4.67 15.16
CA VAL A 288 3.75 4.20 15.66
C VAL A 288 3.00 5.32 16.39
N GLU A 289 3.66 6.05 17.27
CA GLU A 289 3.04 7.17 18.00
C GLU A 289 2.61 8.30 17.04
N ARG A 290 3.46 8.59 16.06
CA ARG A 290 3.21 9.61 15.05
C ARG A 290 1.99 9.34 14.19
N PHE A 291 1.78 8.07 13.80
CA PHE A 291 0.73 7.67 12.88
C PHE A 291 -0.40 6.86 13.54
N ARG A 292 -0.40 6.78 14.87
CA ARG A 292 -1.38 6.02 15.64
C ARG A 292 -2.82 6.32 15.21
N GLY A 293 -3.58 5.25 14.96
CA GLY A 293 -4.97 5.34 14.54
C GLY A 293 -5.19 5.72 13.09
N MET A 294 -4.12 5.90 12.29
CA MET A 294 -4.26 6.11 10.86
C MET A 294 -4.52 4.78 10.14
N PRO A 295 -5.51 4.71 9.24
CA PRO A 295 -5.74 3.51 8.45
C PRO A 295 -4.60 3.31 7.44
N ILE A 296 -4.02 2.11 7.43
CA ILE A 296 -2.86 1.76 6.61
C ILE A 296 -3.20 0.69 5.56
N ALA A 297 -4.05 -0.27 5.90
CA ALA A 297 -4.50 -1.30 4.97
C ALA A 297 -6.03 -1.42 4.98
N LEU A 298 -6.59 -1.74 3.80
CA LEU A 298 -7.99 -2.04 3.59
C LEU A 298 -8.11 -3.51 3.22
N VAL A 299 -8.93 -4.28 3.94
CA VAL A 299 -9.21 -5.69 3.61
C VAL A 299 -10.70 -5.85 3.35
N ILE A 300 -11.05 -6.45 2.22
CA ILE A 300 -12.41 -6.60 1.74
C ILE A 300 -12.68 -8.08 1.44
N ALA A 301 -13.81 -8.61 1.90
CA ALA A 301 -14.34 -9.88 1.46
C ALA A 301 -15.67 -9.69 0.73
N ALA A 302 -15.86 -10.42 -0.36
CA ALA A 302 -17.08 -10.42 -1.14
C ALA A 302 -17.40 -11.83 -1.62
N GLU A 303 -18.67 -12.11 -1.90
CA GLU A 303 -19.15 -13.42 -2.34
C GLU A 303 -19.87 -13.32 -3.68
N LYS A 304 -19.59 -14.26 -4.57
CA LYS A 304 -20.34 -14.41 -5.81
C LYS A 304 -21.68 -15.02 -5.53
N LYS A 305 -22.77 -14.32 -5.87
CA LYS A 305 -24.13 -14.81 -5.67
C LYS A 305 -24.28 -16.18 -6.33
N GLY A 306 -24.90 -17.13 -5.61
CA GLY A 306 -25.31 -18.40 -6.18
C GLY A 306 -26.35 -18.16 -7.30
N THR A 307 -26.30 -18.95 -8.35
CA THR A 307 -27.41 -19.03 -9.30
C THR A 307 -28.61 -19.66 -8.56
N THR A 308 -29.63 -18.83 -8.30
CA THR A 308 -30.95 -19.32 -7.85
C THR A 308 -31.60 -20.15 -8.95
#